data_ec71e401ec5bbc20589683fd4eceb809
#
_entry.id   ec71e401ec5bbc20589683fd4eceb809
#
_cell.length_a   1.000
_cell.length_b   1.000
_cell.length_c   1.000
_cell.angle_alpha   90.00
_cell.angle_beta   90.00
_cell.angle_gamma   90.00
#
_symmetry.space_group_name_H-M   'P 1'
#
loop_
_entity.id
_entity.type
_entity.pdbx_description
1 polymer ?
#
loop_
_entity_poly.entity_id
_entity_poly.type
_entity_poly.pdbx_seq_one_letter_code
_entity_poly.pdbx_strand_id
1 'polypeptide(L)'
;MEVVTGDETGLIKVIDISKREFLTYGSQDRSSSVEALSWLSTGYNLRDFAVLRANRNLEAWRYEPGQISMLTSISLPSVVNPLSVSLIEANRVICVGKEGHVSIVRMKGNDSVGESSRKEEKTSLNWDILGSFQVKGPVGACATCNGGAAFGGSENDVVLYDTGTHQSTWSARNVPYDSLRLKVPICKFYNLLFQNSSARCRYSMLLI
;
A
#
# COMPACT_ATOMS: atom_id res chain seq x y z
N MET A 1 -13.99 5.30 -18.15
CA MET A 1 -12.91 5.41 -17.13
C MET A 1 -13.47 4.89 -15.83
N GLU A 2 -12.82 3.88 -15.25
CA GLU A 2 -13.27 3.27 -13.99
C GLU A 2 -12.27 3.58 -12.88
N VAL A 3 -12.80 3.77 -11.67
CA VAL A 3 -12.02 4.08 -10.47
C VAL A 3 -12.42 3.10 -9.38
N VAL A 4 -11.43 2.52 -8.70
CA VAL A 4 -11.64 1.68 -7.51
C VAL A 4 -11.39 2.52 -6.27
N THR A 5 -12.34 2.51 -5.34
CA THR A 5 -12.25 3.23 -4.06
C THR A 5 -12.68 2.33 -2.91
N GLY A 6 -12.20 2.64 -1.71
CA GLY A 6 -12.69 2.04 -0.47
C GLY A 6 -13.32 3.10 0.42
N ASP A 7 -14.15 2.68 1.36
CA ASP A 7 -14.76 3.59 2.31
C ASP A 7 -14.63 3.13 3.78
N GLU A 8 -15.01 4.02 4.69
CA GLU A 8 -14.97 3.78 6.14
C GLU A 8 -15.97 2.71 6.62
N THR A 9 -16.93 2.32 5.78
CA THR A 9 -17.89 1.26 6.09
C THR A 9 -17.41 -0.11 5.62
N GLY A 10 -16.20 -0.22 5.07
CA GLY A 10 -15.61 -1.47 4.62
C GLY A 10 -15.97 -1.87 3.19
N LEU A 11 -16.74 -1.07 2.47
CA LEU A 11 -17.10 -1.37 1.09
C LEU A 11 -16.00 -0.94 0.12
N ILE A 12 -15.78 -1.76 -0.90
CA ILE A 12 -15.01 -1.41 -2.08
C ILE A 12 -15.98 -1.03 -3.18
N LYS A 13 -15.74 0.09 -3.85
CA LYS A 13 -16.60 0.61 -4.92
C LYS A 13 -15.82 0.69 -6.22
N VAL A 14 -16.43 0.22 -7.30
CA VAL A 14 -15.97 0.43 -8.67
C VAL A 14 -16.90 1.43 -9.31
N ILE A 15 -16.37 2.58 -9.68
CA ILE A 15 -17.14 3.71 -10.22
C ILE A 15 -16.79 3.86 -11.69
N ASP A 16 -17.78 3.69 -12.60
CA ASP A 16 -17.66 4.05 -14.00
C ASP A 16 -18.07 5.52 -14.19
N ILE A 17 -17.07 6.39 -14.33
CA ILE A 17 -17.29 7.83 -14.49
C ILE A 17 -18.05 8.13 -15.76
N SER A 18 -17.85 7.35 -16.83
CA SER A 18 -18.48 7.58 -18.13
C SER A 18 -19.98 7.27 -18.10
N LYS A 19 -20.36 6.21 -17.39
CA LYS A 19 -21.77 5.80 -17.25
C LYS A 19 -22.45 6.44 -16.04
N ARG A 20 -21.69 7.03 -15.11
CA ARG A 20 -22.15 7.56 -13.80
C ARG A 20 -22.81 6.45 -12.95
N GLU A 21 -22.29 5.26 -13.03
CA GLU A 21 -22.75 4.08 -12.29
C GLU A 21 -21.65 3.61 -11.34
N PHE A 22 -22.05 2.92 -10.28
CA PHE A 22 -21.08 2.28 -9.38
C PHE A 22 -21.59 0.93 -8.91
N LEU A 23 -20.66 0.03 -8.67
CA LEU A 23 -20.88 -1.27 -8.05
C LEU A 23 -20.20 -1.31 -6.69
N THR A 24 -20.81 -1.98 -5.72
CA THR A 24 -20.28 -2.13 -4.37
C THR A 24 -19.97 -3.59 -4.06
N TYR A 25 -18.87 -3.82 -3.38
CA TYR A 25 -18.39 -5.15 -3.00
C TYR A 25 -18.01 -5.19 -1.52
N GLY A 26 -18.24 -6.34 -0.90
CA GLY A 26 -18.01 -6.53 0.54
C GLY A 26 -19.27 -6.35 1.36
N SER A 27 -19.10 -6.35 2.67
CA SER A 27 -20.16 -6.11 3.67
C SER A 27 -19.87 -4.84 4.44
N GLN A 28 -20.92 -4.13 4.83
CA GLN A 28 -20.79 -2.94 5.68
C GLN A 28 -20.37 -3.36 7.09
N ASP A 29 -19.14 -3.03 7.44
CA ASP A 29 -18.58 -3.24 8.78
C ASP A 29 -17.49 -2.19 9.04
N ARG A 30 -17.74 -1.27 9.96
CA ARG A 30 -16.78 -0.21 10.31
C ARG A 30 -15.50 -0.76 10.93
N SER A 31 -15.55 -1.94 11.55
CA SER A 31 -14.33 -2.58 12.08
C SER A 31 -13.37 -3.04 10.98
N SER A 32 -13.87 -3.18 9.76
CA SER A 32 -13.12 -3.54 8.55
C SER A 32 -13.06 -2.42 7.52
N SER A 33 -13.11 -1.14 7.96
CA SER A 33 -12.95 0.02 7.08
C SER A 33 -11.71 -0.12 6.17
N VAL A 34 -11.81 0.40 4.95
CA VAL A 34 -10.69 0.40 4.01
C VAL A 34 -9.79 1.60 4.33
N GLU A 35 -8.58 1.32 4.81
CA GLU A 35 -7.61 2.36 5.17
C GLU A 35 -6.71 2.74 3.99
N ALA A 36 -6.36 1.76 3.14
CA ALA A 36 -5.50 2.02 1.98
C ALA A 36 -5.73 1.01 0.87
N LEU A 37 -5.45 1.46 -0.36
CA LEU A 37 -5.52 0.70 -1.60
C LEU A 37 -4.23 0.90 -2.41
N SER A 38 -3.72 -0.15 -3.03
CA SER A 38 -2.58 -0.07 -3.95
C SER A 38 -2.67 -1.12 -5.04
N TRP A 39 -2.29 -0.77 -6.27
CA TRP A 39 -2.13 -1.76 -7.33
C TRP A 39 -0.94 -2.67 -7.04
N LEU A 40 -1.07 -3.97 -7.36
CA LEU A 40 -0.05 -5.00 -7.14
C LEU A 40 0.89 -5.20 -8.33
N SER A 41 0.66 -4.48 -9.41
CA SER A 41 1.50 -4.53 -10.61
C SER A 41 1.80 -3.14 -11.15
N THR A 42 2.94 -3.02 -11.81
CA THR A 42 3.33 -1.83 -12.57
C THR A 42 3.13 -2.13 -14.06
N GLY A 43 2.38 -1.31 -14.77
CA GLY A 43 2.18 -1.49 -16.21
C GLY A 43 0.77 -1.16 -16.70
N TYR A 44 0.46 -1.57 -17.93
CA TYR A 44 -0.83 -1.27 -18.57
C TYR A 44 -1.96 -2.25 -18.19
N ASN A 45 -1.62 -3.44 -17.70
CA ASN A 45 -2.58 -4.46 -17.29
C ASN A 45 -2.72 -4.47 -15.75
N LEU A 46 -3.25 -3.38 -15.20
CA LEU A 46 -3.56 -3.28 -13.78
C LEU A 46 -4.83 -4.09 -13.52
N ARG A 47 -4.68 -5.30 -12.99
CA ARG A 47 -5.81 -6.17 -12.65
C ARG A 47 -5.92 -6.45 -11.17
N ASP A 48 -4.79 -6.61 -10.49
CA ASP A 48 -4.77 -7.02 -9.10
C ASP A 48 -4.39 -5.84 -8.22
N PHE A 49 -5.11 -5.66 -7.11
CA PHE A 49 -4.86 -4.60 -6.14
C PHE A 49 -4.96 -5.13 -4.71
N ALA A 50 -4.20 -4.50 -3.82
CA ALA A 50 -4.21 -4.76 -2.41
C ALA A 50 -5.15 -3.79 -1.69
N VAL A 51 -5.82 -4.29 -0.66
CA VAL A 51 -6.68 -3.54 0.25
C VAL A 51 -6.20 -3.78 1.67
N LEU A 52 -5.79 -2.73 2.35
CA LEU A 52 -5.43 -2.78 3.77
C LEU A 52 -6.60 -2.26 4.60
N ARG A 53 -7.06 -3.08 5.55
CA ARG A 53 -8.23 -2.78 6.39
C ARG A 53 -7.85 -2.39 7.81
N ALA A 54 -8.72 -1.65 8.49
CA ALA A 54 -8.56 -1.25 9.88
C ALA A 54 -8.39 -2.44 10.83
N ASN A 55 -9.04 -3.57 10.55
CA ASN A 55 -8.88 -4.82 11.31
C ASN A 55 -7.55 -5.54 11.05
N ARG A 56 -6.60 -4.88 10.36
CA ARG A 56 -5.25 -5.39 10.02
C ARG A 56 -5.24 -6.51 9.01
N ASN A 57 -6.30 -6.72 8.26
CA ASN A 57 -6.31 -7.65 7.14
C ASN A 57 -5.79 -6.97 5.88
N LEU A 58 -4.89 -7.65 5.20
CA LEU A 58 -4.45 -7.34 3.86
C LEU A 58 -5.12 -8.31 2.90
N GLU A 59 -5.88 -7.77 1.95
CA GLU A 59 -6.60 -8.54 0.95
C GLU A 59 -6.01 -8.28 -0.43
N ALA A 60 -5.96 -9.30 -1.28
CA ALA A 60 -5.73 -9.15 -2.71
C ALA A 60 -7.05 -9.31 -3.46
N TRP A 61 -7.31 -8.41 -4.36
CA TRP A 61 -8.49 -8.37 -5.19
C TRP A 61 -8.10 -8.32 -6.66
N ARG A 62 -8.88 -8.99 -7.50
CA ARG A 62 -8.77 -8.92 -8.95
C ARG A 62 -9.86 -8.04 -9.51
N TYR A 63 -9.44 -7.10 -10.34
CA TYR A 63 -10.33 -6.28 -11.13
C TYR A 63 -10.50 -6.87 -12.53
N GLU A 64 -11.74 -7.04 -12.95
CA GLU A 64 -12.16 -7.32 -14.30
C GLU A 64 -13.22 -6.29 -14.69
N PRO A 65 -13.36 -5.91 -15.98
CA PRO A 65 -14.34 -4.90 -16.38
C PRO A 65 -15.74 -5.20 -15.84
N GLY A 66 -16.25 -4.32 -14.96
CA GLY A 66 -17.57 -4.47 -14.33
C GLY A 66 -17.64 -5.44 -13.15
N GLN A 67 -16.52 -6.03 -12.71
CA GLN A 67 -16.51 -6.97 -11.59
C GLN A 67 -15.19 -6.94 -10.85
N ILE A 68 -15.25 -7.15 -9.53
CA ILE A 68 -14.06 -7.47 -8.72
C ILE A 68 -14.29 -8.73 -7.90
N SER A 69 -13.23 -9.47 -7.65
CA SER A 69 -13.26 -10.69 -6.83
C SER A 69 -12.09 -10.72 -5.86
N MET A 70 -12.34 -11.19 -4.63
CA MET A 70 -11.29 -11.39 -3.64
C MET A 70 -10.51 -12.65 -4.01
N LEU A 71 -9.19 -12.54 -4.06
CA LEU A 71 -8.28 -13.64 -4.37
C LEU A 71 -7.79 -14.33 -3.11
N THR A 72 -7.35 -13.56 -2.14
CA THR A 72 -6.78 -14.06 -0.88
C THR A 72 -6.72 -12.97 0.17
N SER A 73 -6.58 -13.36 1.43
CA SER A 73 -6.36 -12.43 2.54
C SER A 73 -5.37 -12.97 3.56
N ILE A 74 -4.70 -12.08 4.28
CA ILE A 74 -3.81 -12.40 5.39
C ILE A 74 -3.98 -11.39 6.51
N SER A 75 -3.87 -11.84 7.76
CA SER A 75 -3.85 -10.94 8.92
C SER A 75 -2.42 -10.46 9.21
N LEU A 76 -2.27 -9.17 9.50
CA LEU A 76 -1.01 -8.50 9.82
C LEU A 76 -1.07 -7.96 11.27
N PRO A 77 -0.93 -8.80 12.30
CA PRO A 77 -1.13 -8.38 13.69
C PRO A 77 -0.12 -7.33 14.15
N SER A 78 1.05 -7.27 13.52
CA SER A 78 2.08 -6.26 13.78
C SER A 78 1.72 -4.86 13.28
N VAL A 79 0.85 -4.73 12.28
CA VAL A 79 0.48 -3.42 11.70
C VAL A 79 -0.66 -2.82 12.51
N VAL A 80 -0.31 -2.14 13.60
CA VAL A 80 -1.28 -1.44 14.46
C VAL A 80 -1.68 -0.13 13.81
N ASN A 81 -2.99 0.20 13.87
CA ASN A 81 -3.55 1.41 13.23
C ASN A 81 -3.09 1.56 11.77
N PRO A 82 -3.55 0.70 10.86
CA PRO A 82 -3.12 0.71 9.46
C PRO A 82 -3.23 2.10 8.84
N LEU A 83 -2.25 2.48 8.02
CA LEU A 83 -2.17 3.79 7.39
C LEU A 83 -2.03 3.68 5.87
N SER A 84 -1.14 2.82 5.41
CA SER A 84 -0.75 2.79 4.00
C SER A 84 -0.37 1.39 3.57
N VAL A 85 -0.70 1.06 2.33
CA VAL A 85 -0.16 -0.06 1.58
C VAL A 85 0.45 0.48 0.29
N SER A 86 1.65 0.05 -0.05
CA SER A 86 2.35 0.52 -1.25
C SER A 86 3.13 -0.61 -1.91
N LEU A 87 3.16 -0.63 -3.24
CA LEU A 87 3.96 -1.57 -4.01
C LEU A 87 5.44 -1.17 -3.92
N ILE A 88 6.32 -2.10 -3.52
CA ILE A 88 7.77 -1.92 -3.53
C ILE A 88 8.34 -2.35 -4.88
N GLU A 89 8.00 -3.57 -5.26
CA GLU A 89 8.39 -4.26 -6.49
C GLU A 89 7.25 -5.17 -6.93
N ALA A 90 7.36 -5.80 -8.09
CA ALA A 90 6.35 -6.75 -8.54
C ALA A 90 6.03 -7.78 -7.43
N ASN A 91 4.75 -7.89 -7.09
CA ASN A 91 4.22 -8.80 -6.07
C ASN A 91 4.73 -8.59 -4.61
N ARG A 92 5.47 -7.51 -4.33
CA ARG A 92 5.90 -7.16 -2.96
C ARG A 92 5.28 -5.84 -2.54
N VAL A 93 4.61 -5.85 -1.41
CA VAL A 93 3.99 -4.65 -0.82
C VAL A 93 4.54 -4.38 0.57
N ILE A 94 4.53 -3.12 0.94
CA ILE A 94 4.79 -2.66 2.31
C ILE A 94 3.48 -2.19 2.92
N CYS A 95 3.19 -2.67 4.11
CA CYS A 95 2.04 -2.23 4.92
C CYS A 95 2.56 -1.48 6.13
N VAL A 96 2.03 -0.31 6.38
CA VAL A 96 2.51 0.63 7.40
C VAL A 96 1.39 1.01 8.34
N GLY A 97 1.67 0.94 9.64
CA GLY A 97 0.80 1.47 10.68
C GLY A 97 1.21 2.87 11.14
N LYS A 98 0.26 3.65 11.65
CA LYS A 98 0.48 5.03 12.13
C LYS A 98 1.54 5.13 13.23
N GLU A 99 1.73 4.06 14.01
CA GLU A 99 2.71 4.00 15.09
C GLU A 99 4.12 3.61 14.62
N GLY A 100 4.29 3.42 13.30
CA GLY A 100 5.58 3.07 12.69
C GLY A 100 5.83 1.57 12.54
N HIS A 101 4.86 0.72 12.83
CA HIS A 101 4.97 -0.71 12.52
C HIS A 101 4.90 -0.94 11.01
N VAL A 102 5.85 -1.67 10.48
CA VAL A 102 6.00 -1.94 9.06
C VAL A 102 6.06 -3.44 8.82
N SER A 103 5.30 -3.94 7.86
CA SER A 103 5.38 -5.32 7.39
C SER A 103 5.60 -5.36 5.89
N ILE A 104 6.52 -6.19 5.44
CA ILE A 104 6.76 -6.48 4.03
C ILE A 104 6.14 -7.82 3.70
N VAL A 105 5.28 -7.83 2.70
CA VAL A 105 4.49 -9.00 2.30
C VAL A 105 4.68 -9.24 0.81
N ARG A 106 4.79 -10.51 0.42
CA ARG A 106 4.88 -10.93 -0.97
C ARG A 106 3.68 -11.78 -1.35
N MET A 107 3.12 -11.51 -2.51
CA MET A 107 2.12 -12.37 -3.12
C MET A 107 2.81 -13.47 -3.93
N LYS A 108 2.58 -14.72 -3.57
CA LYS A 108 3.05 -15.90 -4.30
C LYS A 108 1.94 -16.42 -5.21
N GLY A 109 2.24 -16.59 -6.49
CA GLY A 109 1.48 -17.47 -7.36
C GLY A 109 1.92 -18.90 -7.11
N ASN A 110 1.04 -19.88 -7.26
CA ASN A 110 1.48 -21.27 -7.34
C ASN A 110 2.18 -21.47 -8.67
N ASP A 111 3.51 -21.24 -8.71
CA ASP A 111 4.37 -21.71 -9.77
C ASP A 111 4.54 -23.23 -9.62
N SER A 112 3.48 -23.99 -9.79
CA SER A 112 3.63 -25.41 -10.08
C SER A 112 4.14 -25.54 -11.51
N VAL A 113 5.46 -25.47 -11.67
CA VAL A 113 6.13 -25.92 -12.88
C VAL A 113 5.91 -27.44 -12.99
N GLY A 114 4.90 -27.81 -13.71
CA GLY A 114 4.57 -29.18 -14.08
C GLY A 114 3.89 -29.11 -15.43
N GLU A 115 4.69 -29.33 -16.50
CA GLU A 115 4.15 -29.60 -17.82
C GLU A 115 3.15 -30.75 -17.73
N SER A 116 1.94 -30.47 -18.02
CA SER A 116 0.93 -31.23 -18.77
C SER A 116 -0.47 -31.15 -18.15
N SER A 117 -1.34 -30.82 -19.05
CA SER A 117 -2.80 -30.90 -19.02
C SER A 117 -3.57 -29.58 -18.79
N ARG A 118 -4.22 -29.16 -19.87
CA ARG A 118 -5.26 -28.14 -19.95
C ARG A 118 -6.43 -28.49 -19.02
N LYS A 119 -6.36 -28.03 -17.79
CA LYS A 119 -7.53 -27.81 -16.93
C LYS A 119 -7.35 -26.44 -16.31
N GLU A 120 -8.40 -25.65 -16.27
CA GLU A 120 -8.49 -24.36 -15.60
C GLU A 120 -8.16 -24.57 -14.12
N GLU A 121 -6.86 -24.58 -13.78
CA GLU A 121 -6.42 -24.56 -12.40
C GLU A 121 -6.66 -23.14 -11.84
N LYS A 122 -7.59 -23.05 -10.90
CA LYS A 122 -7.71 -21.91 -10.01
C LYS A 122 -6.36 -21.69 -9.35
N THR A 123 -5.54 -20.77 -9.89
CA THR A 123 -4.27 -20.38 -9.31
C THR A 123 -4.55 -19.80 -7.93
N SER A 124 -4.33 -20.58 -6.89
CA SER A 124 -4.48 -20.09 -5.53
C SER A 124 -3.31 -19.14 -5.23
N LEU A 125 -3.60 -17.85 -5.27
CA LEU A 125 -2.68 -16.82 -4.80
C LEU A 125 -2.62 -16.86 -3.26
N ASN A 126 -1.43 -16.70 -2.70
CA ASN A 126 -1.25 -16.67 -1.26
C ASN A 126 -0.26 -15.58 -0.84
N TRP A 127 -0.47 -15.01 0.34
CA TRP A 127 0.42 -14.03 0.94
C TRP A 127 1.49 -14.70 1.80
N ASP A 128 2.69 -14.13 1.78
CA ASP A 128 3.84 -14.54 2.59
C ASP A 128 4.46 -13.32 3.25
N ILE A 129 4.54 -13.32 4.58
CA ILE A 129 5.19 -12.24 5.33
C ILE A 129 6.69 -12.45 5.26
N LEU A 130 7.40 -11.54 4.58
CA LEU A 130 8.84 -11.60 4.42
C LEU A 130 9.60 -11.06 5.64
N GLY A 131 9.01 -10.07 6.32
CA GLY A 131 9.61 -9.47 7.50
C GLY A 131 8.78 -8.33 8.06
N SER A 132 9.12 -7.91 9.27
CA SER A 132 8.52 -6.77 9.94
C SER A 132 9.60 -5.99 10.67
N PHE A 133 9.46 -4.67 10.72
CA PHE A 133 10.38 -3.80 11.44
C PHE A 133 9.63 -2.57 11.97
N GLN A 134 10.31 -1.79 12.82
CA GLN A 134 9.76 -0.59 13.42
C GLN A 134 10.51 0.64 12.91
N VAL A 135 9.76 1.62 12.43
CA VAL A 135 10.28 2.95 12.16
C VAL A 135 9.83 3.91 13.26
N LYS A 136 10.50 5.07 13.36
CA LYS A 136 10.09 6.08 14.33
C LYS A 136 8.69 6.62 13.98
N GLY A 137 7.73 6.45 14.88
CA GLY A 137 6.39 7.01 14.77
C GLY A 137 6.24 8.39 15.44
N PRO A 138 5.11 9.08 15.27
CA PRO A 138 3.99 8.71 14.40
C PRO A 138 4.29 8.90 12.92
N VAL A 139 3.85 7.94 12.09
CA VAL A 139 3.96 8.01 10.63
C VAL A 139 2.67 8.60 10.09
N GLY A 140 2.77 9.61 9.24
CA GLY A 140 1.65 10.23 8.54
C GLY A 140 1.65 9.97 7.04
N ALA A 141 2.81 9.57 6.49
CA ALA A 141 2.96 9.27 5.07
C ALA A 141 4.06 8.23 4.83
N CYS A 142 3.85 7.38 3.85
CA CYS A 142 4.84 6.44 3.35
C CYS A 142 4.83 6.49 1.81
N ALA A 143 6.02 6.46 1.22
CA ALA A 143 6.16 6.34 -0.23
C ALA A 143 7.29 5.37 -0.56
N THR A 144 7.15 4.61 -1.65
CA THR A 144 8.08 3.55 -2.04
C THR A 144 8.67 3.81 -3.41
N CYS A 145 9.93 3.47 -3.59
CA CYS A 145 10.61 3.53 -4.89
C CYS A 145 11.82 2.59 -4.92
N ASN A 146 11.90 1.72 -5.93
CA ASN A 146 13.09 0.90 -6.22
C ASN A 146 13.67 0.16 -5.00
N GLY A 147 12.85 -0.54 -4.25
CA GLY A 147 13.29 -1.26 -3.05
C GLY A 147 13.55 -0.39 -1.83
N GLY A 148 13.39 0.94 -1.93
CA GLY A 148 13.43 1.87 -0.81
C GLY A 148 12.03 2.29 -0.34
N ALA A 149 11.92 2.71 0.91
CA ALA A 149 10.72 3.31 1.47
C ALA A 149 11.06 4.58 2.25
N ALA A 150 10.29 5.65 2.02
CA ALA A 150 10.38 6.89 2.76
C ALA A 150 9.22 6.97 3.74
N PHE A 151 9.52 7.31 4.98
CA PHE A 151 8.54 7.53 6.03
C PHE A 151 8.67 8.94 6.57
N GLY A 152 7.53 9.58 6.85
CA GLY A 152 7.48 10.89 7.48
C GLY A 152 6.15 11.08 8.19
N GLY A 153 6.06 12.09 9.05
CA GLY A 153 4.83 12.34 9.78
C GLY A 153 4.84 13.68 10.51
N SER A 154 3.87 13.86 11.39
CA SER A 154 3.83 15.01 12.27
C SER A 154 5.02 14.93 13.24
N GLU A 155 5.83 15.98 13.28
CA GLU A 155 7.04 16.09 14.08
C GLU A 155 8.12 15.00 13.86
N ASN A 156 8.00 14.23 12.80
CA ASN A 156 8.99 13.27 12.35
C ASN A 156 9.65 13.72 11.06
N ASP A 157 10.98 13.70 11.06
CA ASP A 157 11.73 13.92 9.83
C ASP A 157 11.50 12.79 8.84
N VAL A 158 11.69 13.10 7.55
CA VAL A 158 11.67 12.05 6.53
C VAL A 158 12.89 11.17 6.71
N VAL A 159 12.65 9.86 6.78
CA VAL A 159 13.71 8.85 6.84
C VAL A 159 13.52 7.89 5.68
N LEU A 160 14.61 7.60 4.98
CA LEU A 160 14.66 6.57 3.94
C LEU A 160 15.17 5.27 4.54
N TYR A 161 14.48 4.18 4.22
CA TYR A 161 14.85 2.83 4.59
C TYR A 161 15.08 1.99 3.33
N ASP A 162 16.05 1.13 3.40
CA ASP A 162 16.20 0.02 2.48
C ASP A 162 15.28 -1.12 2.93
N THR A 163 14.38 -1.57 2.06
CA THR A 163 13.39 -2.59 2.40
C THR A 163 13.95 -4.02 2.42
N GLY A 164 15.15 -4.22 1.89
CA GLY A 164 15.84 -5.51 1.92
C GLY A 164 16.63 -5.71 3.22
N THR A 165 17.33 -4.66 3.68
CA THR A 165 18.13 -4.70 4.91
C THR A 165 17.38 -4.23 6.15
N HIS A 166 16.21 -3.60 5.98
CA HIS A 166 15.40 -2.97 7.04
C HIS A 166 16.15 -1.87 7.81
N GLN A 167 17.15 -1.23 7.19
CA GLN A 167 17.98 -0.20 7.81
C GLN A 167 17.70 1.17 7.21
N SER A 168 17.81 2.19 8.03
CA SER A 168 17.74 3.58 7.56
C SER A 168 19.01 3.91 6.77
N THR A 169 18.83 4.39 5.55
CA THR A 169 19.93 4.80 4.66
C THR A 169 20.16 6.30 4.69
N TRP A 170 19.14 7.06 5.00
CA TRP A 170 19.21 8.52 5.03
C TRP A 170 18.09 9.10 5.91
N SER A 171 18.38 10.24 6.55
CA SER A 171 17.40 11.01 7.30
C SER A 171 17.49 12.49 6.93
N ALA A 172 16.34 13.12 6.71
CA ALA A 172 16.28 14.56 6.50
C ALA A 172 16.73 15.29 7.76
N ARG A 173 17.44 16.39 7.58
CA ARG A 173 17.73 17.32 8.67
C ARG A 173 16.55 18.27 8.85
N ASN A 174 16.13 18.46 10.07
CA ASN A 174 15.10 19.44 10.39
C ASN A 174 15.60 20.87 10.13
N VAL A 175 14.65 21.77 9.90
CA VAL A 175 14.93 23.21 9.84
C VAL A 175 15.52 23.65 11.19
N PRO A 176 16.55 24.51 11.22
CA PRO A 176 17.06 25.08 12.46
C PRO A 176 15.95 25.76 13.26
N TYR A 177 16.15 25.85 14.56
CA TYR A 177 15.25 26.62 15.43
C TYR A 177 15.11 28.06 14.90
N ASP A 178 13.93 28.63 15.08
CA ASP A 178 13.68 30.04 14.74
C ASP A 178 14.50 30.98 15.65
N SER A 179 14.36 32.29 15.41
CA SER A 179 15.05 33.31 16.22
C SER A 179 14.68 33.29 17.71
N LEU A 180 13.54 32.70 18.04
CA LEU A 180 13.05 32.51 19.40
C LEU A 180 13.45 31.15 20.00
N ARG A 181 14.26 30.36 19.29
CA ARG A 181 14.64 28.97 19.62
C ARG A 181 13.47 28.00 19.72
N LEU A 182 12.38 28.29 19.02
CA LEU A 182 11.24 27.40 18.92
C LEU A 182 11.46 26.41 17.81
N LYS A 183 11.06 25.16 18.04
CA LYS A 183 11.10 24.11 17.01
C LYS A 183 10.05 24.43 15.96
N VAL A 184 10.46 24.48 14.70
CA VAL A 184 9.53 24.63 13.58
C VAL A 184 8.73 23.34 13.45
N PRO A 185 7.39 23.35 13.58
CA PRO A 185 6.57 22.17 13.41
C PRO A 185 6.70 21.60 11.99
N ILE A 186 6.95 20.32 11.88
CA ILE A 186 7.01 19.62 10.60
C ILE A 186 5.72 18.82 10.47
N CYS A 187 5.01 19.06 9.37
CA CYS A 187 3.82 18.32 9.03
C CYS A 187 3.96 17.84 7.58
N LYS A 188 4.07 16.54 7.37
CA LYS A 188 4.28 15.97 6.04
C LYS A 188 3.18 14.95 5.75
N PHE A 189 2.29 15.32 4.81
CA PHE A 189 1.11 14.54 4.44
C PHE A 189 1.10 14.06 2.98
N TYR A 190 2.24 14.18 2.25
CA TYR A 190 2.25 13.86 0.83
C TYR A 190 3.16 12.68 0.51
N ASN A 191 2.61 11.70 -0.19
CA ASN A 191 3.34 10.56 -0.75
C ASN A 191 3.83 10.90 -2.15
N LEU A 192 4.95 11.62 -2.25
CA LEU A 192 5.55 11.94 -3.54
C LEU A 192 7.01 11.53 -3.53
N LEU A 193 7.35 10.45 -4.25
CA LEU A 193 8.72 10.08 -4.56
C LEU A 193 8.99 10.38 -6.04
N PHE A 194 9.98 11.23 -6.30
CA PHE A 194 10.47 11.48 -7.65
C PHE A 194 11.53 10.45 -8.02
N GLN A 195 11.32 9.76 -9.11
CA GLN A 195 12.32 8.90 -9.72
C GLN A 195 13.10 9.71 -10.75
N ASN A 196 14.41 9.83 -10.55
CA ASN A 196 15.30 10.44 -11.55
C ASN A 196 15.58 9.43 -12.65
N SER A 197 15.32 9.87 -13.88
CA SER A 197 15.73 9.34 -15.19
C SER A 197 15.28 7.95 -15.62
N SER A 198 14.64 7.96 -16.78
CA SER A 198 14.37 6.89 -17.77
C SER A 198 13.23 5.90 -17.55
N ALA A 199 12.62 5.80 -16.39
CA ALA A 199 11.36 5.07 -16.25
C ALA A 199 10.24 6.03 -15.86
N ARG A 200 9.18 6.10 -16.66
CA ARG A 200 8.02 6.98 -16.42
C ARG A 200 7.39 6.66 -15.07
N CYS A 201 7.61 7.53 -14.08
CA CYS A 201 6.84 7.50 -12.84
C CYS A 201 5.36 7.75 -13.15
N ARG A 202 4.50 6.86 -12.72
CA ARG A 202 3.06 7.08 -12.67
C ARG A 202 2.67 7.41 -11.25
N TYR A 203 1.95 8.50 -11.13
CA TYR A 203 1.45 9.02 -9.87
C TYR A 203 0.28 8.15 -9.39
N SER A 204 0.32 7.70 -8.16
CA SER A 204 -0.87 7.27 -7.42
C SER A 204 -1.26 8.44 -6.52
N MET A 205 -2.17 9.28 -6.98
CA MET A 205 -2.73 10.34 -6.16
C MET A 205 -3.99 9.78 -5.52
N LEU A 206 -3.94 9.51 -4.23
CA LEU A 206 -5.15 9.32 -3.42
C LEU A 206 -5.51 10.70 -2.87
N LEU A 207 -6.50 11.35 -3.47
CA LEU A 207 -7.17 12.50 -2.89
C LEU A 207 -8.24 11.94 -1.93
N ILE A 208 -8.06 12.22 -0.65
CA ILE A 208 -9.13 12.14 0.35
C ILE A 208 -9.70 13.53 0.50
#